data_b01ac0c582b2a41fff2b28fe0821cb61
#
_entry.id   b01ac0c582b2a41fff2b28fe0821cb61
#
_cell.length_a   1.000
_cell.length_b   1.000
_cell.length_c   1.000
_cell.angle_alpha   90.00
_cell.angle_beta   90.00
_cell.angle_gamma   90.00
#
_symmetry.space_group_name_H-M   'P 1'
#
loop_
_entity.id
_entity.type
_entity.pdbx_description
1 polymer ?
#
loop_
_entity_poly.entity_id
_entity_poly.type
_entity_poly.pdbx_seq_one_letter_code
_entity_poly.pdbx_strand_id
1 'polypeptide(L)'
;MSKGQVLRNDQGIETTVRDSEGQRGDITGFGLCLQTEGMSGDETVFERIRGACRVAGRADNPQGLHQILSEWGLGHRAEDRICKLSGGLRRRVAVLSALVPVALNSEPSVVLLDEPSEGLDQSSRGLLLGWLRALAERGHGILVATHDPEVITACDRIVTISENSELTSKVQQSKLDIANLPEPCSAESHMELVAWACRLERRNPIDTIGRGVPALVALLLAYTLSTDITRSSENYDLLAALTLTPVFITAIVTPAIIKRLSEERAGDWWRAMSGAGSRGWFSIMGVSLILPIPMVYLSWYVIAGDISSTMNSDVMLWLWLFAFVIIDLSVAASALHLMVSDLTRSGAVAGILLQLVLIWPFLQMTSALTSIMSNGMSFELALGEPFADIAIAWLTVVLLWAMAVIIPED
;
A
#
# COMPACT_ATOMS: atom_id res chain seq x y z
N MET A 1 8.91 25.02 5.97
CA MET A 1 7.91 24.20 6.68
C MET A 1 6.96 25.11 7.43
N SER A 2 5.68 25.07 7.11
CA SER A 2 4.65 25.78 7.85
C SER A 2 4.41 25.04 9.18
N LYS A 3 4.67 25.68 10.30
CA LYS A 3 4.24 25.17 11.60
C LYS A 3 2.73 25.39 11.72
N GLY A 4 1.97 24.35 11.84
CA GLY A 4 0.52 24.42 11.98
C GLY A 4 -0.04 23.15 12.56
N GLN A 5 -1.22 23.27 13.15
CA GLN A 5 -1.99 22.15 13.67
C GLN A 5 -3.23 22.00 12.79
N VAL A 6 -3.57 20.75 12.42
CA VAL A 6 -4.81 20.43 11.73
C VAL A 6 -5.75 19.75 12.70
N LEU A 7 -6.89 20.39 12.94
CA LEU A 7 -7.94 19.88 13.82
C LEU A 7 -9.17 19.52 12.99
N ARG A 8 -9.78 18.41 13.33
CA ARG A 8 -11.12 18.03 12.87
C ARG A 8 -12.08 18.25 14.02
N ASN A 9 -13.13 19.01 13.79
CA ASN A 9 -14.22 19.17 14.75
C ASN A 9 -15.40 18.35 14.26
N ASP A 10 -15.78 17.35 15.03
CA ASP A 10 -16.91 16.48 14.76
C ASP A 10 -17.92 16.61 15.92
N GLN A 11 -19.03 17.29 15.67
CA GLN A 11 -20.09 17.54 16.67
C GLN A 11 -19.59 18.14 18.00
N GLY A 12 -18.57 18.99 17.96
CA GLY A 12 -17.99 19.61 19.13
C GLY A 12 -16.84 18.84 19.77
N ILE A 13 -16.47 17.69 19.24
CA ILE A 13 -15.27 16.94 19.64
C ILE A 13 -14.15 17.30 18.67
N GLU A 14 -13.14 17.98 19.18
CA GLU A 14 -11.93 18.30 18.40
C GLU A 14 -10.95 17.13 18.45
N THR A 15 -10.65 16.57 17.29
CA THR A 15 -9.63 15.53 17.11
C THR A 15 -8.44 16.12 16.36
N THR A 16 -7.25 15.95 16.90
CA THR A 16 -6.02 16.38 16.23
C THR A 16 -5.71 15.44 15.08
N VAL A 17 -5.75 15.96 13.86
CA VAL A 17 -5.38 15.24 12.63
C VAL A 17 -3.86 15.25 12.47
N ARG A 18 -3.26 16.43 12.70
CA ARG A 18 -1.81 16.62 12.71
C ARG A 18 -1.48 17.68 13.76
N ASP A 19 -0.54 17.41 14.63
CA ASP A 19 -0.08 18.39 15.63
C ASP A 19 0.98 19.35 15.07
N SER A 20 1.43 20.30 15.89
CA SER A 20 2.45 21.28 15.52
C SER A 20 3.85 20.69 15.33
N GLU A 21 4.08 19.45 15.77
CA GLU A 21 5.32 18.70 15.62
C GLU A 21 5.29 17.77 14.41
N GLY A 22 4.15 17.71 13.68
CA GLY A 22 3.96 16.89 12.52
C GLY A 22 3.45 15.47 12.81
N GLN A 23 3.20 15.13 14.10
CA GLN A 23 2.64 13.83 14.45
C GLN A 23 1.18 13.74 14.03
N ARG A 24 0.82 12.58 13.48
CA ARG A 24 -0.55 12.30 13.04
C ARG A 24 -1.36 11.71 14.17
N GLY A 25 -2.56 12.26 14.39
CA GLY A 25 -3.56 11.70 15.27
C GLY A 25 -4.32 10.54 14.62
N ASP A 26 -5.25 9.95 15.38
CA ASP A 26 -6.15 8.93 14.86
C ASP A 26 -7.17 9.58 13.90
N ILE A 27 -7.15 9.17 12.63
CA ILE A 27 -7.96 9.77 11.57
C ILE A 27 -8.90 8.72 11.00
N THR A 28 -10.19 9.01 11.00
CA THR A 28 -11.15 8.28 10.16
C THR A 28 -10.90 8.60 8.68
N GLY A 29 -11.03 7.61 7.80
CA GLY A 29 -10.84 7.80 6.36
C GLY A 29 -11.72 8.92 5.80
N PHE A 30 -11.20 9.66 4.84
CA PHE A 30 -11.88 10.75 4.15
C PHE A 30 -11.69 10.65 2.63
N GLY A 31 -12.62 11.22 1.88
CA GLY A 31 -12.51 11.29 0.42
C GLY A 31 -11.37 12.22 0.00
N LEU A 32 -10.47 11.76 -0.86
CA LEU A 32 -9.35 12.55 -1.35
C LEU A 32 -9.28 12.51 -2.88
N CYS A 33 -9.31 13.69 -3.50
CA CYS A 33 -8.97 13.85 -4.91
C CYS A 33 -7.74 14.76 -5.01
N LEU A 34 -6.63 14.18 -5.41
CA LEU A 34 -5.36 14.88 -5.63
C LEU A 34 -5.34 15.52 -7.02
N GLN A 35 -4.50 16.55 -7.22
CA GLN A 35 -4.22 17.09 -8.55
C GLN A 35 -3.59 16.05 -9.47
N THR A 36 -2.69 15.20 -8.96
CA THR A 36 -2.00 14.10 -9.65
C THR A 36 -2.81 12.82 -9.77
N GLU A 37 -4.10 12.83 -9.66
CA GLU A 37 -5.05 11.70 -9.80
C GLU A 37 -4.90 10.55 -8.78
N GLY A 38 -3.71 10.19 -8.31
CA GLY A 38 -3.46 9.15 -7.28
C GLY A 38 -3.93 7.73 -7.66
N MET A 39 -3.80 7.35 -8.93
CA MET A 39 -4.33 6.10 -9.48
C MET A 39 -3.26 5.30 -10.23
N SER A 40 -3.36 3.97 -10.20
CA SER A 40 -2.55 3.12 -11.08
C SER A 40 -3.17 3.04 -12.48
N GLY A 41 -2.34 3.22 -13.51
CA GLY A 41 -2.78 3.09 -14.90
C GLY A 41 -3.27 1.68 -15.28
N ASP A 42 -2.91 0.65 -14.52
CA ASP A 42 -3.27 -0.75 -14.77
C ASP A 42 -4.61 -1.18 -14.15
N GLU A 43 -5.22 -0.34 -13.33
CA GLU A 43 -6.58 -0.56 -12.83
C GLU A 43 -7.62 -0.34 -13.94
N THR A 44 -8.78 -1.02 -13.84
CA THR A 44 -9.94 -0.60 -14.63
C THR A 44 -10.72 0.49 -13.89
N VAL A 45 -11.53 1.25 -14.64
CA VAL A 45 -12.41 2.27 -14.07
C VAL A 45 -13.29 1.71 -12.96
N PHE A 46 -13.94 0.59 -13.23
CA PHE A 46 -14.83 -0.06 -12.26
C PHE A 46 -14.08 -0.54 -11.02
N GLU A 47 -12.90 -1.15 -11.19
CA GLU A 47 -12.09 -1.61 -10.07
C GLU A 47 -11.63 -0.46 -9.19
N ARG A 48 -11.27 0.68 -9.77
CA ARG A 48 -10.88 1.86 -9.00
C ARG A 48 -12.00 2.36 -8.11
N ILE A 49 -13.20 2.54 -8.66
CA ILE A 49 -14.34 3.04 -7.86
C ILE A 49 -14.76 2.01 -6.81
N ARG A 50 -14.84 0.74 -7.19
CA ARG A 50 -15.15 -0.36 -6.27
C ARG A 50 -14.10 -0.46 -5.17
N GLY A 51 -12.82 -0.38 -5.52
CA GLY A 51 -11.71 -0.38 -4.59
C GLY A 51 -11.78 0.78 -3.61
N ALA A 52 -12.13 1.99 -4.07
CA ALA A 52 -12.34 3.15 -3.23
C ALA A 52 -13.44 2.91 -2.16
N CYS A 53 -14.58 2.35 -2.57
CA CYS A 53 -15.65 2.01 -1.63
C CYS A 53 -15.18 0.99 -0.58
N ARG A 54 -14.49 -0.07 -1.01
CA ARG A 54 -14.02 -1.15 -0.13
C ARG A 54 -12.93 -0.69 0.84
N VAL A 55 -12.02 0.19 0.39
CA VAL A 55 -10.98 0.80 1.25
C VAL A 55 -11.60 1.68 2.32
N ALA A 56 -12.62 2.45 1.95
CA ALA A 56 -13.39 3.25 2.90
C ALA A 56 -14.32 2.42 3.82
N GLY A 57 -14.27 1.09 3.72
CA GLY A 57 -15.08 0.18 4.53
C GLY A 57 -16.57 0.23 4.16
N ARG A 58 -16.89 0.40 2.88
CA ARG A 58 -18.28 0.43 2.39
C ARG A 58 -18.59 -0.84 1.60
N ALA A 59 -19.80 -1.37 1.80
CA ALA A 59 -20.30 -2.45 0.97
C ALA A 59 -20.42 -1.98 -0.48
N ASP A 60 -19.97 -2.80 -1.42
CA ASP A 60 -20.08 -2.48 -2.83
C ASP A 60 -21.36 -3.09 -3.44
N ASN A 61 -22.10 -2.24 -4.11
CA ASN A 61 -23.21 -2.67 -4.97
C ASN A 61 -22.76 -2.50 -6.43
N PRO A 62 -22.38 -3.60 -7.13
CA PRO A 62 -21.89 -3.51 -8.51
C PRO A 62 -22.87 -2.83 -9.46
N GLN A 63 -24.17 -3.08 -9.32
CA GLN A 63 -25.19 -2.47 -10.17
C GLN A 63 -25.31 -0.96 -9.95
N GLY A 64 -25.33 -0.54 -8.68
CA GLY A 64 -25.33 0.88 -8.30
C GLY A 64 -24.09 1.61 -8.78
N LEU A 65 -22.91 0.99 -8.66
CA LEU A 65 -21.66 1.56 -9.17
C LEU A 65 -21.68 1.71 -10.71
N HIS A 66 -22.20 0.74 -11.45
CA HIS A 66 -22.36 0.86 -12.90
C HIS A 66 -23.33 1.97 -13.30
N GLN A 67 -24.40 2.19 -12.52
CA GLN A 67 -25.32 3.30 -12.75
C GLN A 67 -24.63 4.65 -12.57
N ILE A 68 -23.87 4.82 -11.49
CA ILE A 68 -23.07 6.04 -11.24
C ILE A 68 -22.07 6.27 -12.38
N LEU A 69 -21.34 5.23 -12.79
CA LEU A 69 -20.41 5.34 -13.91
C LEU A 69 -21.13 5.76 -15.20
N SER A 70 -22.33 5.26 -15.46
CA SER A 70 -23.13 5.62 -16.64
C SER A 70 -23.57 7.08 -16.59
N GLU A 71 -24.00 7.56 -15.44
CA GLU A 71 -24.35 8.97 -15.21
C GLU A 71 -23.18 9.92 -15.52
N TRP A 72 -21.95 9.54 -15.13
CA TRP A 72 -20.73 10.30 -15.39
C TRP A 72 -20.11 10.04 -16.78
N GLY A 73 -20.85 9.34 -17.68
CA GLY A 73 -20.36 9.02 -19.03
C GLY A 73 -19.21 8.01 -19.08
N LEU A 74 -19.00 7.25 -17.99
CA LEU A 74 -17.95 6.23 -17.86
C LEU A 74 -18.47 4.80 -18.00
N GLY A 75 -19.79 4.59 -18.11
CA GLY A 75 -20.40 3.25 -18.12
C GLY A 75 -19.84 2.34 -19.20
N HIS A 76 -19.69 2.86 -20.44
CA HIS A 76 -19.13 2.12 -21.57
C HIS A 76 -17.61 1.89 -21.49
N ARG A 77 -16.94 2.52 -20.50
CA ARG A 77 -15.51 2.42 -20.23
C ARG A 77 -15.20 1.70 -18.92
N ALA A 78 -16.20 1.14 -18.25
CA ALA A 78 -16.05 0.54 -16.92
C ALA A 78 -14.91 -0.49 -16.84
N GLU A 79 -14.75 -1.29 -17.90
CA GLU A 79 -13.71 -2.34 -17.99
C GLU A 79 -12.40 -1.86 -18.67
N ASP A 80 -12.34 -0.61 -19.13
CA ASP A 80 -11.13 -0.05 -19.71
C ASP A 80 -10.10 0.23 -18.63
N ARG A 81 -8.81 0.01 -18.94
CA ARG A 81 -7.70 0.42 -18.06
C ARG A 81 -7.57 1.94 -18.03
N ILE A 82 -7.25 2.50 -16.86
CA ILE A 82 -7.09 3.94 -16.64
C ILE A 82 -6.04 4.54 -17.58
N CYS A 83 -4.94 3.82 -17.87
CA CYS A 83 -3.93 4.28 -18.82
C CYS A 83 -4.44 4.51 -20.26
N LYS A 84 -5.59 3.93 -20.63
CA LYS A 84 -6.21 4.10 -21.95
C LYS A 84 -7.19 5.26 -22.02
N LEU A 85 -7.46 5.92 -20.91
CA LEU A 85 -8.40 7.03 -20.84
C LEU A 85 -7.73 8.36 -21.23
N SER A 86 -8.53 9.28 -21.78
CA SER A 86 -8.10 10.67 -21.90
C SER A 86 -7.96 11.33 -20.52
N GLY A 87 -7.21 12.42 -20.41
CA GLY A 87 -7.03 13.16 -19.15
C GLY A 87 -8.36 13.52 -18.48
N GLY A 88 -9.34 14.04 -19.24
CA GLY A 88 -10.65 14.39 -18.70
C GLY A 88 -11.44 13.18 -18.17
N LEU A 89 -11.36 12.01 -18.84
CA LEU A 89 -11.98 10.79 -18.33
C LEU A 89 -11.27 10.27 -17.07
N ARG A 90 -9.93 10.33 -17.02
CA ARG A 90 -9.18 9.99 -15.82
C ARG A 90 -9.55 10.91 -14.66
N ARG A 91 -9.69 12.20 -14.92
CA ARG A 91 -10.13 13.17 -13.89
C ARG A 91 -11.50 12.82 -13.32
N ARG A 92 -12.47 12.44 -14.17
CA ARG A 92 -13.77 11.95 -13.70
C ARG A 92 -13.65 10.74 -12.76
N VAL A 93 -12.77 9.78 -13.10
CA VAL A 93 -12.51 8.61 -12.25
C VAL A 93 -11.89 9.03 -10.91
N ALA A 94 -10.92 9.95 -10.91
CA ALA A 94 -10.29 10.46 -9.69
C ALA A 94 -11.31 11.13 -8.76
N VAL A 95 -12.14 12.00 -9.31
CA VAL A 95 -13.23 12.68 -8.58
C VAL A 95 -14.22 11.66 -8.00
N LEU A 96 -14.71 10.73 -8.81
CA LEU A 96 -15.64 9.69 -8.34
C LEU A 96 -15.03 8.80 -7.27
N SER A 97 -13.74 8.47 -7.36
CA SER A 97 -13.06 7.67 -6.33
C SER A 97 -12.98 8.37 -4.97
N ALA A 98 -13.11 9.70 -4.94
CA ALA A 98 -13.20 10.47 -3.71
C ALA A 98 -14.65 10.64 -3.21
N LEU A 99 -15.60 10.89 -4.12
CA LEU A 99 -16.96 11.25 -3.77
C LEU A 99 -17.86 10.04 -3.46
N VAL A 100 -17.75 8.94 -4.23
CA VAL A 100 -18.67 7.78 -4.10
C VAL A 100 -18.58 7.13 -2.72
N PRO A 101 -17.39 6.86 -2.14
CA PRO A 101 -17.30 6.28 -0.80
C PRO A 101 -17.92 7.16 0.29
N VAL A 102 -17.83 8.48 0.14
CA VAL A 102 -18.44 9.43 1.07
C VAL A 102 -19.96 9.47 0.90
N ALA A 103 -20.45 9.45 -0.34
CA ALA A 103 -21.88 9.39 -0.63
C ALA A 103 -22.55 8.12 -0.09
N LEU A 104 -21.81 7.02 0.02
CA LEU A 104 -22.27 5.75 0.61
C LEU A 104 -22.15 5.73 2.15
N ASN A 105 -21.58 6.76 2.77
CA ASN A 105 -21.47 6.84 4.22
C ASN A 105 -22.75 7.40 4.81
N SER A 106 -23.30 6.72 5.83
CA SER A 106 -24.44 7.23 6.62
C SER A 106 -24.05 8.28 7.66
N GLU A 107 -22.76 8.30 8.05
CA GLU A 107 -22.26 9.26 9.03
C GLU A 107 -21.57 10.44 8.35
N PRO A 108 -21.56 11.63 8.98
CA PRO A 108 -20.82 12.78 8.47
C PRO A 108 -19.35 12.43 8.21
N SER A 109 -18.87 12.78 7.04
CA SER A 109 -17.50 12.52 6.60
C SER A 109 -16.92 13.75 5.92
N VAL A 110 -15.63 13.72 5.59
CA VAL A 110 -14.92 14.83 4.97
C VAL A 110 -14.46 14.45 3.57
N VAL A 111 -14.51 15.41 2.65
CA VAL A 111 -13.93 15.30 1.30
C VAL A 111 -12.94 16.45 1.10
N LEU A 112 -11.74 16.12 0.67
CA LEU A 112 -10.71 17.08 0.28
C LEU A 112 -10.48 16.96 -1.23
N LEU A 113 -10.64 18.06 -1.96
CA LEU A 113 -10.53 18.09 -3.41
C LEU A 113 -9.53 19.16 -3.83
N ASP A 114 -8.55 18.75 -4.63
CA ASP A 114 -7.53 19.63 -5.19
C ASP A 114 -7.78 19.77 -6.70
N GLU A 115 -8.18 20.97 -7.15
CA GLU A 115 -8.55 21.32 -8.52
C GLU A 115 -9.50 20.32 -9.20
N PRO A 116 -10.64 19.92 -8.58
CA PRO A 116 -11.46 18.80 -9.05
C PRO A 116 -12.09 19.02 -10.44
N SER A 117 -12.27 20.27 -10.85
CA SER A 117 -12.85 20.65 -12.15
C SER A 117 -11.84 20.72 -13.30
N GLU A 118 -10.53 20.61 -13.00
CA GLU A 118 -9.48 20.68 -14.02
C GLU A 118 -9.67 19.58 -15.07
N GLY A 119 -9.68 19.95 -16.36
CA GLY A 119 -9.84 19.00 -17.46
C GLY A 119 -11.25 18.40 -17.63
N LEU A 120 -12.23 18.80 -16.82
CA LEU A 120 -13.63 18.41 -17.00
C LEU A 120 -14.32 19.28 -18.05
N ASP A 121 -15.17 18.67 -18.85
CA ASP A 121 -16.10 19.38 -19.72
C ASP A 121 -17.27 20.00 -18.93
N GLN A 122 -18.02 20.90 -19.55
CA GLN A 122 -19.12 21.63 -18.90
C GLN A 122 -20.18 20.72 -18.29
N SER A 123 -20.51 19.62 -18.97
CA SER A 123 -21.47 18.64 -18.45
C SER A 123 -20.99 17.98 -17.16
N SER A 124 -19.72 17.55 -17.14
CA SER A 124 -19.12 16.91 -15.96
C SER A 124 -18.90 17.88 -14.80
N ARG A 125 -18.62 19.17 -15.09
CA ARG A 125 -18.58 20.22 -14.05
C ARG A 125 -19.95 20.40 -13.38
N GLY A 126 -21.02 20.43 -14.19
CA GLY A 126 -22.39 20.49 -13.65
C GLY A 126 -22.69 19.30 -12.73
N LEU A 127 -22.31 18.08 -13.13
CA LEU A 127 -22.45 16.88 -12.29
C LEU A 127 -21.63 16.99 -10.99
N LEU A 128 -20.38 17.44 -11.08
CA LEU A 128 -19.53 17.67 -9.91
C LEU A 128 -20.21 18.61 -8.91
N LEU A 129 -20.65 19.78 -9.38
CA LEU A 129 -21.28 20.78 -8.52
C LEU A 129 -22.57 20.26 -7.88
N GLY A 130 -23.39 19.54 -8.63
CA GLY A 130 -24.59 18.88 -8.12
C GLY A 130 -24.28 17.85 -7.04
N TRP A 131 -23.22 17.05 -7.21
CA TRP A 131 -22.77 16.08 -6.22
C TRP A 131 -22.23 16.74 -4.96
N LEU A 132 -21.40 17.78 -5.10
CA LEU A 132 -20.87 18.54 -3.95
C LEU A 132 -22.01 19.14 -3.12
N ARG A 133 -23.01 19.72 -3.77
CA ARG A 133 -24.18 20.26 -3.09
C ARG A 133 -24.97 19.19 -2.35
N ALA A 134 -25.25 18.07 -3.01
CA ALA A 134 -25.97 16.96 -2.41
C ALA A 134 -25.25 16.34 -1.21
N LEU A 135 -23.92 16.22 -1.28
CA LEU A 135 -23.10 15.75 -0.14
C LEU A 135 -23.15 16.74 1.04
N ALA A 136 -23.03 18.05 0.76
CA ALA A 136 -23.14 19.08 1.80
C ALA A 136 -24.50 19.04 2.50
N GLU A 137 -25.60 18.82 1.76
CA GLU A 137 -26.95 18.71 2.32
C GLU A 137 -27.14 17.44 3.15
N ARG A 138 -26.38 16.36 2.86
CA ARG A 138 -26.32 15.16 3.72
C ARG A 138 -25.46 15.35 4.98
N GLY A 139 -24.85 16.53 5.18
CA GLY A 139 -24.04 16.87 6.34
C GLY A 139 -22.57 16.51 6.23
N HIS A 140 -22.07 16.16 5.03
CA HIS A 140 -20.65 15.94 4.81
C HIS A 140 -19.90 17.27 4.69
N GLY A 141 -18.68 17.32 5.26
CA GLY A 141 -17.78 18.48 5.13
C GLY A 141 -16.98 18.42 3.82
N ILE A 142 -16.96 19.49 3.05
CA ILE A 142 -16.26 19.53 1.77
C ILE A 142 -15.28 20.69 1.77
N LEU A 143 -14.00 20.41 1.51
CA LEU A 143 -12.96 21.42 1.32
C LEU A 143 -12.41 21.30 -0.11
N VAL A 144 -12.50 22.39 -0.87
CA VAL A 144 -12.04 22.45 -2.25
C VAL A 144 -10.95 23.51 -2.37
N ALA A 145 -9.78 23.13 -2.85
CA ALA A 145 -8.77 24.07 -3.33
C ALA A 145 -8.97 24.23 -4.83
N THR A 146 -9.29 25.44 -5.31
CA THR A 146 -9.54 25.67 -6.72
C THR A 146 -9.43 27.15 -7.11
N HIS A 147 -9.14 27.39 -8.38
CA HIS A 147 -9.20 28.70 -9.02
C HIS A 147 -10.38 28.79 -10.02
N ASP A 148 -11.20 27.76 -10.15
CA ASP A 148 -12.35 27.74 -11.06
C ASP A 148 -13.49 28.61 -10.50
N PRO A 149 -13.91 29.68 -11.24
CA PRO A 149 -14.96 30.59 -10.78
C PRO A 149 -16.31 29.90 -10.57
N GLU A 150 -16.64 28.87 -11.35
CA GLU A 150 -17.92 28.14 -11.21
C GLU A 150 -17.96 27.37 -9.88
N VAL A 151 -16.86 26.71 -9.53
CA VAL A 151 -16.73 25.99 -8.25
C VAL A 151 -16.72 26.99 -7.09
N ILE A 152 -15.99 28.11 -7.21
CA ILE A 152 -15.93 29.15 -6.18
C ILE A 152 -17.33 29.72 -5.90
N THR A 153 -18.12 29.97 -6.94
CA THR A 153 -19.49 30.52 -6.76
C THR A 153 -20.45 29.47 -6.18
N ALA A 154 -20.13 28.19 -6.28
CA ALA A 154 -20.92 27.10 -5.73
C ALA A 154 -20.67 26.84 -4.23
N CYS A 155 -19.59 27.35 -3.67
CA CYS A 155 -19.22 27.14 -2.26
C CYS A 155 -20.03 28.01 -1.32
N ASP A 156 -20.42 27.47 -0.15
CA ASP A 156 -21.09 28.25 0.91
C ASP A 156 -20.11 29.22 1.60
N ARG A 157 -18.83 28.90 1.65
CA ARG A 157 -17.80 29.72 2.27
C ARG A 157 -16.53 29.75 1.42
N ILE A 158 -15.99 30.93 1.19
CA ILE A 158 -14.74 31.13 0.48
C ILE A 158 -13.68 31.62 1.46
N VAL A 159 -12.52 30.98 1.46
CA VAL A 159 -11.34 31.39 2.23
C VAL A 159 -10.24 31.73 1.23
N THR A 160 -9.81 32.99 1.22
CA THR A 160 -8.70 33.44 0.37
C THR A 160 -7.44 33.53 1.21
N ILE A 161 -6.37 32.87 0.76
CA ILE A 161 -5.04 32.93 1.37
C ILE A 161 -4.25 33.96 0.60
N SER A 162 -3.91 35.10 1.24
CA SER A 162 -3.06 36.15 0.63
C SER A 162 -1.59 35.95 1.01
N GLU A 163 -0.67 36.54 0.28
CA GLU A 163 0.77 36.54 0.56
C GLU A 163 1.11 37.06 1.97
N ASN A 164 0.27 37.91 2.55
CA ASN A 164 0.41 38.48 3.89
C ASN A 164 -0.22 37.61 5.01
N SER A 165 -0.56 36.36 4.73
CA SER A 165 -1.19 35.41 5.67
C SER A 165 -2.55 35.87 6.24
N GLU A 166 -3.19 36.86 5.62
CA GLU A 166 -4.55 37.26 5.98
C GLU A 166 -5.57 36.29 5.38
N LEU A 167 -6.37 35.67 6.21
CA LEU A 167 -7.47 34.80 5.82
C LEU A 167 -8.75 35.66 5.70
N THR A 168 -9.22 35.85 4.48
CA THR A 168 -10.51 36.50 4.25
C THR A 168 -11.58 35.46 4.03
N SER A 169 -12.64 35.48 4.81
CA SER A 169 -13.77 34.56 4.69
C SER A 169 -15.02 35.30 4.22
N LYS A 170 -15.63 34.83 3.15
CA LYS A 170 -16.93 35.30 2.65
C LYS A 170 -17.91 34.12 2.69
N VAL A 171 -19.12 34.37 3.23
CA VAL A 171 -20.24 33.42 3.19
C VAL A 171 -21.17 33.86 2.05
N GLN A 172 -21.58 32.91 1.23
CA GLN A 172 -22.52 33.13 0.15
C GLN A 172 -23.55 32.02 0.09
N GLN A 173 -24.72 32.30 -0.45
CA GLN A 173 -25.72 31.29 -0.71
C GLN A 173 -25.69 30.91 -2.19
N SER A 174 -25.45 29.64 -2.46
CA SER A 174 -25.48 29.09 -3.81
C SER A 174 -26.83 28.40 -4.06
N LYS A 175 -27.41 28.64 -5.24
CA LYS A 175 -28.57 27.89 -5.75
C LYS A 175 -28.06 26.98 -6.86
N LEU A 176 -27.87 25.71 -6.53
CA LEU A 176 -27.47 24.66 -7.48
C LEU A 176 -28.51 23.57 -7.51
N ASP A 177 -28.65 22.92 -8.66
CA ASP A 177 -29.41 21.69 -8.77
C ASP A 177 -28.72 20.56 -7.98
N ILE A 178 -29.51 19.84 -7.19
CA ILE A 178 -29.02 18.79 -6.30
C ILE A 178 -29.01 17.47 -7.07
N ALA A 179 -27.87 16.80 -7.10
CA ALA A 179 -27.76 15.47 -7.71
C ALA A 179 -28.40 14.39 -6.83
N ASN A 180 -28.88 13.32 -7.45
CA ASN A 180 -29.33 12.13 -6.74
C ASN A 180 -28.10 11.31 -6.33
N LEU A 181 -27.82 11.27 -5.02
CA LEU A 181 -26.74 10.45 -4.49
C LEU A 181 -27.22 9.00 -4.24
N PRO A 182 -26.30 8.02 -4.32
CA PRO A 182 -26.61 6.65 -3.94
C PRO A 182 -27.06 6.55 -2.46
N GLU A 183 -27.85 5.52 -2.15
CA GLU A 183 -28.26 5.22 -0.79
C GLU A 183 -27.06 4.81 0.06
N PRO A 184 -26.95 5.26 1.32
CA PRO A 184 -25.91 4.81 2.24
C PRO A 184 -25.94 3.29 2.45
N CYS A 185 -24.77 2.68 2.59
CA CYS A 185 -24.64 1.24 2.81
C CYS A 185 -23.95 0.92 4.14
N SER A 186 -24.10 -0.34 4.58
CA SER A 186 -23.43 -0.85 5.77
C SER A 186 -21.91 -0.82 5.67
N ALA A 187 -21.26 -0.71 6.82
CA ALA A 187 -19.80 -0.80 6.89
C ALA A 187 -19.36 -2.26 6.72
N GLU A 188 -18.35 -2.49 5.89
CA GLU A 188 -17.71 -3.77 5.68
C GLU A 188 -16.20 -3.62 5.73
N SER A 189 -15.49 -4.65 6.24
CA SER A 189 -14.03 -4.64 6.31
C SER A 189 -13.45 -5.52 5.20
N HIS A 190 -12.57 -4.94 4.37
CA HIS A 190 -11.92 -5.63 3.27
C HIS A 190 -10.39 -5.44 3.30
N MET A 191 -9.65 -6.47 2.91
CA MET A 191 -8.20 -6.39 2.65
C MET A 191 -7.97 -5.94 1.20
N GLU A 192 -8.51 -4.79 0.83
CA GLU A 192 -8.56 -4.35 -0.57
C GLU A 192 -7.17 -4.08 -1.15
N LEU A 193 -6.22 -3.55 -0.38
CA LEU A 193 -4.86 -3.30 -0.85
C LEU A 193 -4.17 -4.59 -1.32
N VAL A 194 -4.35 -5.70 -0.58
CA VAL A 194 -3.83 -7.02 -0.98
C VAL A 194 -4.51 -7.51 -2.26
N ALA A 195 -5.85 -7.41 -2.30
CA ALA A 195 -6.62 -7.81 -3.48
C ALA A 195 -6.26 -6.99 -4.72
N TRP A 196 -6.07 -5.68 -4.55
CA TRP A 196 -5.62 -4.76 -5.59
C TRP A 196 -4.24 -5.16 -6.12
N ALA A 197 -3.26 -5.37 -5.24
CA ALA A 197 -1.92 -5.77 -5.63
C ALA A 197 -1.91 -7.10 -6.37
N CYS A 198 -2.64 -8.11 -5.88
CA CYS A 198 -2.77 -9.41 -6.56
C CYS A 198 -3.39 -9.28 -7.96
N ARG A 199 -4.38 -8.39 -8.13
CA ARG A 199 -4.97 -8.11 -9.45
C ARG A 199 -3.95 -7.50 -10.41
N LEU A 200 -3.15 -6.52 -9.95
CA LEU A 200 -2.12 -5.88 -10.77
C LEU A 200 -1.00 -6.85 -11.15
N GLU A 201 -0.53 -7.66 -10.22
CA GLU A 201 0.48 -8.70 -10.49
C GLU A 201 -0.02 -9.70 -11.54
N ARG A 202 -1.26 -10.17 -11.43
CA ARG A 202 -1.85 -11.10 -12.40
C ARG A 202 -2.00 -10.49 -13.79
N ARG A 203 -2.18 -9.17 -13.90
CA ARG A 203 -2.30 -8.46 -15.19
C ARG A 203 -0.97 -8.21 -15.89
N ASN A 204 0.10 -8.12 -15.11
CA ASN A 204 1.44 -7.87 -15.60
C ASN A 204 2.40 -9.04 -15.28
N PRO A 205 2.09 -10.26 -15.78
CA PRO A 205 2.87 -11.46 -15.43
C PRO A 205 4.32 -11.36 -15.90
N ILE A 206 4.59 -10.64 -16.99
CA ILE A 206 5.96 -10.44 -17.50
C ILE A 206 6.81 -9.64 -16.51
N ASP A 207 6.25 -8.59 -15.91
CA ASP A 207 6.93 -7.78 -14.90
C ASP A 207 7.19 -8.60 -13.62
N THR A 208 6.18 -9.36 -13.18
CA THR A 208 6.29 -10.25 -12.02
C THR A 208 7.35 -11.34 -12.23
N ILE A 209 7.33 -12.01 -13.39
CA ILE A 209 8.32 -13.03 -13.75
C ILE A 209 9.71 -12.38 -13.86
N GLY A 210 9.81 -11.22 -14.52
CA GLY A 210 11.08 -10.49 -14.68
C GLY A 210 11.74 -10.18 -13.34
N ARG A 211 10.96 -9.85 -12.31
CA ARG A 211 11.46 -9.65 -10.93
C ARG A 211 11.92 -10.96 -10.27
N GLY A 212 11.30 -12.09 -10.60
CA GLY A 212 11.68 -13.41 -10.10
C GLY A 212 12.93 -14.01 -10.79
N VAL A 213 13.27 -13.56 -12.02
CA VAL A 213 14.38 -14.13 -12.80
C VAL A 213 15.73 -14.07 -12.07
N PRO A 214 16.15 -12.97 -11.43
CA PRO A 214 17.43 -12.95 -10.70
C PRO A 214 17.50 -14.00 -9.60
N ALA A 215 16.39 -14.22 -8.89
CA ALA A 215 16.32 -15.24 -7.85
C ALA A 215 16.34 -16.68 -8.41
N LEU A 216 15.69 -16.91 -9.55
CA LEU A 216 15.77 -18.18 -10.26
C LEU A 216 17.19 -18.49 -10.75
N VAL A 217 17.87 -17.48 -11.28
CA VAL A 217 19.29 -17.62 -11.67
C VAL A 217 20.16 -17.93 -10.44
N ALA A 218 19.96 -17.22 -9.34
CA ALA A 218 20.67 -17.50 -8.09
C ALA A 218 20.36 -18.90 -7.57
N LEU A 219 19.13 -19.40 -7.69
CA LEU A 219 18.75 -20.76 -7.33
C LEU A 219 19.47 -21.80 -8.18
N LEU A 220 19.55 -21.61 -9.48
CA LEU A 220 20.28 -22.51 -10.37
C LEU A 220 21.78 -22.55 -10.04
N LEU A 221 22.40 -21.39 -9.79
CA LEU A 221 23.79 -21.33 -9.37
C LEU A 221 24.00 -21.98 -8.00
N ALA A 222 23.12 -21.72 -7.04
CA ALA A 222 23.16 -22.32 -5.72
C ALA A 222 23.02 -23.86 -5.80
N TYR A 223 22.13 -24.36 -6.65
CA TYR A 223 21.98 -25.80 -6.89
C TYR A 223 23.24 -26.42 -7.44
N THR A 224 23.86 -25.85 -8.47
CA THR A 224 25.11 -26.39 -9.05
C THR A 224 26.24 -26.42 -8.03
N LEU A 225 26.37 -25.39 -7.19
CA LEU A 225 27.37 -25.34 -6.12
C LEU A 225 27.05 -26.34 -5.01
N SER A 226 25.79 -26.52 -4.64
CA SER A 226 25.38 -27.45 -3.58
C SER A 226 25.69 -28.89 -3.94
N THR A 227 25.56 -29.30 -5.21
CA THR A 227 25.89 -30.67 -5.66
C THR A 227 27.36 -31.01 -5.51
N ASP A 228 28.27 -30.07 -5.63
CA ASP A 228 29.70 -30.26 -5.41
C ASP A 228 30.06 -30.30 -3.91
N ILE A 229 29.36 -29.52 -3.09
CA ILE A 229 29.59 -29.40 -1.65
C ILE A 229 29.11 -30.66 -0.92
N THR A 230 27.94 -31.21 -1.24
CA THR A 230 27.38 -32.41 -0.63
C THR A 230 28.28 -33.65 -0.87
N ARG A 231 29.15 -33.63 -1.88
CA ARG A 231 30.13 -34.69 -2.14
C ARG A 231 31.41 -34.56 -1.30
N SER A 232 31.69 -33.41 -0.67
CA SER A 232 33.00 -33.16 -0.04
C SER A 232 32.96 -32.86 1.47
N SER A 233 31.88 -33.23 2.20
CA SER A 233 31.69 -33.10 3.67
C SER A 233 31.32 -31.75 4.25
N GLU A 234 30.34 -31.78 5.16
CA GLU A 234 30.02 -30.94 6.35
C GLU A 234 30.07 -29.41 6.27
N ASN A 235 29.96 -28.77 5.09
CA ASN A 235 29.87 -27.31 4.99
C ASN A 235 28.42 -26.82 5.10
N TYR A 236 27.78 -27.06 6.25
CA TYR A 236 26.39 -26.64 6.50
C TYR A 236 26.19 -25.12 6.41
N ASP A 237 27.20 -24.32 6.78
CA ASP A 237 27.17 -22.85 6.66
C ASP A 237 26.95 -22.41 5.21
N LEU A 238 27.72 -22.97 4.30
CA LEU A 238 27.61 -22.64 2.89
C LEU A 238 26.29 -23.12 2.30
N LEU A 239 25.83 -24.28 2.71
CA LEU A 239 24.57 -24.85 2.25
C LEU A 239 23.37 -24.03 2.73
N ALA A 240 23.40 -23.59 3.99
CA ALA A 240 22.38 -22.69 4.55
C ALA A 240 22.36 -21.35 3.80
N ALA A 241 23.53 -20.74 3.56
CA ALA A 241 23.64 -19.50 2.81
C ALA A 241 23.12 -19.64 1.37
N LEU A 242 23.45 -20.74 0.68
CA LEU A 242 22.96 -21.01 -0.67
C LEU A 242 21.44 -21.20 -0.70
N THR A 243 20.87 -21.84 0.31
CA THR A 243 19.42 -22.04 0.42
C THR A 243 18.67 -20.73 0.61
N LEU A 244 19.22 -19.79 1.39
CA LEU A 244 18.58 -18.51 1.69
C LEU A 244 18.85 -17.42 0.66
N THR A 245 19.91 -17.53 -0.16
CA THR A 245 20.28 -16.50 -1.15
C THR A 245 19.15 -16.17 -2.16
N PRO A 246 18.47 -17.13 -2.80
CA PRO A 246 17.36 -16.83 -3.70
C PRO A 246 16.20 -16.11 -3.01
N VAL A 247 15.95 -16.47 -1.74
CA VAL A 247 14.92 -15.83 -0.90
C VAL A 247 15.26 -14.38 -0.60
N PHE A 248 16.52 -14.14 -0.22
CA PHE A 248 17.02 -12.79 0.03
C PHE A 248 16.90 -11.89 -1.21
N ILE A 249 17.24 -12.42 -2.38
CA ILE A 249 17.09 -11.70 -3.64
C ILE A 249 15.62 -11.37 -3.92
N THR A 250 14.70 -12.33 -3.71
CA THR A 250 13.27 -12.03 -3.87
C THR A 250 12.78 -11.01 -2.87
N ALA A 251 13.19 -11.06 -1.62
CA ALA A 251 12.80 -10.08 -0.60
C ALA A 251 13.23 -8.66 -0.99
N ILE A 252 14.42 -8.47 -1.53
CA ILE A 252 14.90 -7.16 -1.98
C ILE A 252 14.10 -6.63 -3.18
N VAL A 253 13.73 -7.51 -4.12
CA VAL A 253 13.08 -7.11 -5.39
C VAL A 253 11.57 -6.99 -5.26
N THR A 254 10.98 -7.62 -4.25
CA THR A 254 9.52 -7.75 -4.09
C THR A 254 8.75 -6.45 -3.83
N PRO A 255 9.29 -5.39 -3.20
CA PRO A 255 8.49 -4.20 -2.88
C PRO A 255 8.05 -3.35 -4.08
N ALA A 256 7.80 -3.97 -5.23
CA ALA A 256 7.21 -3.29 -6.38
C ALA A 256 5.88 -2.61 -6.08
N ILE A 257 5.12 -3.11 -5.10
CA ILE A 257 3.88 -2.46 -4.62
C ILE A 257 4.19 -1.08 -4.05
N ILE A 258 5.27 -0.93 -3.30
CA ILE A 258 5.67 0.36 -2.71
C ILE A 258 6.03 1.35 -3.81
N LYS A 259 6.75 0.90 -4.84
CA LYS A 259 7.01 1.71 -6.02
C LYS A 259 5.72 2.15 -6.71
N ARG A 260 4.75 1.24 -6.87
CA ARG A 260 3.43 1.56 -7.46
C ARG A 260 2.62 2.51 -6.58
N LEU A 261 2.73 2.41 -5.26
CA LEU A 261 2.09 3.35 -4.33
C LEU A 261 2.74 4.75 -4.38
N SER A 262 4.03 4.85 -4.69
CA SER A 262 4.71 6.14 -4.89
C SER A 262 4.38 6.78 -6.26
N GLU A 263 3.98 5.99 -7.25
CA GLU A 263 3.55 6.48 -8.56
C GLU A 263 2.29 7.35 -8.39
N GLU A 264 2.32 8.56 -8.96
CA GLU A 264 1.19 9.52 -8.94
C GLU A 264 0.61 9.79 -7.54
N ARG A 265 1.38 9.58 -6.47
CA ARG A 265 0.93 9.73 -5.07
C ARG A 265 -0.23 8.80 -4.69
N ALA A 266 -0.30 7.63 -5.31
CA ALA A 266 -1.34 6.65 -5.00
C ALA A 266 -1.34 6.24 -3.52
N GLY A 267 -0.17 6.19 -2.87
CA GLY A 267 -0.04 5.91 -1.44
C GLY A 267 -0.75 6.93 -0.55
N ASP A 268 -0.66 8.22 -0.88
CA ASP A 268 -1.36 9.29 -0.14
C ASP A 268 -2.88 9.10 -0.23
N TRP A 269 -3.35 8.77 -1.43
CA TRP A 269 -4.77 8.45 -1.64
C TRP A 269 -5.22 7.25 -0.80
N TRP A 270 -4.45 6.14 -0.80
CA TRP A 270 -4.75 4.95 -0.02
C TRP A 270 -4.81 5.24 1.48
N ARG A 271 -3.86 6.03 2.00
CA ARG A 271 -3.84 6.45 3.41
C ARG A 271 -5.03 7.31 3.79
N ALA A 272 -5.36 8.28 2.94
CA ALA A 272 -6.50 9.17 3.17
C ALA A 272 -7.81 8.39 3.24
N MET A 273 -8.02 7.47 2.31
CA MET A 273 -9.26 6.70 2.20
C MET A 273 -9.43 5.65 3.31
N SER A 274 -8.34 4.99 3.72
CA SER A 274 -8.37 3.94 4.75
C SER A 274 -8.31 4.49 6.18
N GLY A 275 -7.94 5.75 6.35
CA GLY A 275 -7.63 6.31 7.65
C GLY A 275 -6.25 5.89 8.18
N ALA A 276 -5.86 6.43 9.34
CA ALA A 276 -4.56 6.19 9.97
C ALA A 276 -4.39 4.80 10.61
N GLY A 277 -5.35 3.91 10.41
CA GLY A 277 -5.30 2.58 11.01
C GLY A 277 -4.16 1.71 10.48
N SER A 278 -3.56 0.90 11.35
CA SER A 278 -2.52 -0.08 11.08
C SER A 278 -2.85 -1.09 9.96
N ARG A 279 -4.08 -1.11 9.48
CA ARG A 279 -4.57 -2.04 8.43
C ARG A 279 -3.84 -1.89 7.10
N GLY A 280 -3.45 -0.67 6.72
CA GLY A 280 -2.68 -0.42 5.50
C GLY A 280 -1.29 -1.07 5.55
N TRP A 281 -0.61 -0.97 6.68
CA TRP A 281 0.73 -1.52 6.90
C TRP A 281 0.74 -3.04 6.82
N PHE A 282 -0.19 -3.72 7.50
CA PHE A 282 -0.33 -5.18 7.41
C PHE A 282 -0.64 -5.64 5.98
N SER A 283 -1.39 -4.87 5.23
CA SER A 283 -1.66 -5.17 3.82
C SER A 283 -0.40 -5.06 2.96
N ILE A 284 0.46 -4.06 3.18
CA ILE A 284 1.74 -3.91 2.49
C ILE A 284 2.66 -5.09 2.84
N MET A 285 2.73 -5.48 4.13
CA MET A 285 3.47 -6.68 4.57
C MET A 285 2.96 -7.92 3.83
N GLY A 286 1.65 -8.15 3.80
CA GLY A 286 1.05 -9.30 3.13
C GLY A 286 1.37 -9.37 1.63
N VAL A 287 1.35 -8.23 0.95
CA VAL A 287 1.67 -8.15 -0.48
C VAL A 287 3.14 -8.43 -0.75
N SER A 288 4.05 -8.02 0.13
CA SER A 288 5.48 -8.27 -0.01
C SER A 288 5.87 -9.76 0.11
N LEU A 289 4.97 -10.62 0.57
CA LEU A 289 5.18 -12.06 0.69
C LEU A 289 4.84 -12.85 -0.60
N ILE A 290 4.19 -12.26 -1.59
CA ILE A 290 3.65 -12.97 -2.76
C ILE A 290 4.75 -13.71 -3.55
N LEU A 291 5.89 -13.09 -3.79
CA LEU A 291 7.02 -13.71 -4.51
C LEU A 291 7.96 -14.51 -3.58
N PRO A 292 8.33 -14.03 -2.39
CA PRO A 292 9.23 -14.78 -1.49
C PRO A 292 8.69 -16.13 -1.06
N ILE A 293 7.38 -16.27 -0.79
CA ILE A 293 6.79 -17.54 -0.36
C ILE A 293 7.09 -18.69 -1.33
N PRO A 294 6.71 -18.63 -2.62
CA PRO A 294 7.02 -19.72 -3.54
C PRO A 294 8.52 -19.95 -3.70
N MET A 295 9.33 -18.89 -3.66
CA MET A 295 10.78 -19.02 -3.84
C MET A 295 11.46 -19.75 -2.69
N VAL A 296 11.05 -19.53 -1.46
CA VAL A 296 11.63 -20.22 -0.31
C VAL A 296 11.36 -21.72 -0.36
N TYR A 297 10.11 -22.10 -0.66
CA TYR A 297 9.77 -23.52 -0.76
C TYR A 297 10.48 -24.19 -1.95
N LEU A 298 10.62 -23.48 -3.05
CA LEU A 298 11.36 -23.96 -4.21
C LEU A 298 12.86 -24.13 -3.87
N SER A 299 13.47 -23.14 -3.23
CA SER A 299 14.86 -23.17 -2.80
C SER A 299 15.13 -24.31 -1.82
N TRP A 300 14.26 -24.49 -0.83
CA TRP A 300 14.37 -25.61 0.10
C TRP A 300 14.26 -26.97 -0.61
N TYR A 301 13.24 -27.13 -1.46
CA TYR A 301 13.05 -28.39 -2.19
C TYR A 301 14.24 -28.75 -3.07
N VAL A 302 14.81 -27.77 -3.76
CA VAL A 302 15.90 -27.99 -4.72
C VAL A 302 17.26 -28.19 -4.03
N ILE A 303 17.54 -27.45 -2.95
CA ILE A 303 18.89 -27.45 -2.33
C ILE A 303 18.94 -28.36 -1.09
N ALA A 304 17.95 -28.29 -0.21
CA ALA A 304 17.91 -29.00 1.06
C ALA A 304 17.05 -30.28 1.04
N GLY A 305 16.33 -30.54 -0.05
CA GLY A 305 15.41 -31.68 -0.15
C GLY A 305 16.07 -33.02 0.04
N ASP A 306 17.27 -33.24 -0.50
CA ASP A 306 18.03 -34.48 -0.34
C ASP A 306 18.53 -34.68 1.09
N ILE A 307 18.85 -33.60 1.79
CA ILE A 307 19.31 -33.66 3.19
C ILE A 307 18.16 -33.98 4.12
N SER A 308 16.98 -33.39 3.86
CA SER A 308 15.80 -33.67 4.66
C SER A 308 15.32 -35.12 4.56
N SER A 309 15.59 -35.81 3.45
CA SER A 309 15.24 -37.21 3.26
C SER A 309 16.14 -38.19 4.04
N THR A 310 17.37 -37.77 4.34
CA THR A 310 18.34 -38.57 5.12
C THR A 310 18.25 -38.32 6.63
N MET A 311 17.68 -37.21 7.04
CA MET A 311 17.40 -36.87 8.42
C MET A 311 15.96 -37.25 8.75
N ASN A 312 15.72 -37.97 9.84
CA ASN A 312 14.39 -38.28 10.40
C ASN A 312 13.74 -36.99 10.94
N SER A 313 13.61 -36.00 10.09
CA SER A 313 13.25 -34.64 10.46
C SER A 313 11.75 -34.40 10.34
N ASP A 314 11.20 -33.72 11.31
CA ASP A 314 9.82 -33.27 11.28
C ASP A 314 9.62 -32.23 10.17
N VAL A 315 9.06 -32.64 9.06
CA VAL A 315 8.79 -31.78 7.88
C VAL A 315 8.01 -30.54 8.28
N MET A 316 7.16 -30.66 9.31
CA MET A 316 6.37 -29.53 9.82
C MET A 316 7.27 -28.44 10.43
N LEU A 317 8.35 -28.83 11.12
CA LEU A 317 9.30 -27.87 11.70
C LEU A 317 10.04 -27.09 10.62
N TRP A 318 10.45 -27.76 9.52
CA TRP A 318 11.04 -27.09 8.37
C TRP A 318 10.09 -26.09 7.72
N LEU A 319 8.84 -26.44 7.54
CA LEU A 319 7.83 -25.54 6.98
C LEU A 319 7.65 -24.30 7.84
N TRP A 320 7.58 -24.44 9.16
CA TRP A 320 7.48 -23.32 10.08
C TRP A 320 8.72 -22.41 10.06
N LEU A 321 9.91 -23.01 10.10
CA LEU A 321 11.16 -22.27 10.06
C LEU A 321 11.26 -21.41 8.79
N PHE A 322 10.96 -21.99 7.63
CA PHE A 322 10.98 -21.24 6.36
C PHE A 322 9.92 -20.15 6.31
N ALA A 323 8.74 -20.37 6.89
CA ALA A 323 7.73 -19.34 7.01
C ALA A 323 8.26 -18.12 7.82
N PHE A 324 8.93 -18.37 8.94
CA PHE A 324 9.56 -17.32 9.74
C PHE A 324 10.62 -16.53 8.96
N VAL A 325 11.51 -17.23 8.25
CA VAL A 325 12.55 -16.60 7.43
C VAL A 325 11.96 -15.70 6.34
N ILE A 326 10.92 -16.18 5.64
CA ILE A 326 10.26 -15.40 4.59
C ILE A 326 9.67 -14.13 5.15
N ILE A 327 8.90 -14.26 6.23
CA ILE A 327 8.22 -13.13 6.85
C ILE A 327 9.28 -12.13 7.32
N ASP A 328 10.32 -12.57 7.99
CA ASP A 328 11.39 -11.70 8.50
C ASP A 328 12.05 -10.88 7.39
N LEU A 329 12.62 -11.52 6.38
CA LEU A 329 13.33 -10.83 5.30
C LEU A 329 12.40 -9.93 4.47
N SER A 330 11.18 -10.40 4.18
CA SER A 330 10.25 -9.63 3.34
C SER A 330 9.67 -8.43 4.07
N VAL A 331 9.43 -8.57 5.38
CA VAL A 331 8.94 -7.49 6.23
C VAL A 331 10.04 -6.45 6.44
N ALA A 332 11.29 -6.87 6.70
CA ALA A 332 12.43 -5.97 6.78
C ALA A 332 12.64 -5.19 5.48
N ALA A 333 12.63 -5.86 4.34
CA ALA A 333 12.77 -5.23 3.03
C ALA A 333 11.67 -4.21 2.77
N SER A 334 10.41 -4.53 3.12
CA SER A 334 9.29 -3.62 2.96
C SER A 334 9.41 -2.37 3.82
N ALA A 335 9.81 -2.50 5.08
CA ALA A 335 10.05 -1.37 5.99
C ALA A 335 11.13 -0.43 5.44
N LEU A 336 12.23 -1.00 4.97
CA LEU A 336 13.33 -0.24 4.41
C LEU A 336 12.95 0.49 3.11
N HIS A 337 12.19 -0.17 2.23
CA HIS A 337 11.70 0.48 1.02
C HIS A 337 10.73 1.63 1.30
N LEU A 338 9.89 1.50 2.34
CA LEU A 338 9.04 2.60 2.78
C LEU A 338 9.85 3.80 3.23
N MET A 339 10.90 3.57 4.03
CA MET A 339 11.80 4.64 4.50
C MET A 339 12.53 5.35 3.36
N VAL A 340 12.81 4.65 2.24
CA VAL A 340 13.53 5.23 1.08
C VAL A 340 12.59 5.88 0.09
N SER A 341 11.35 5.43 -0.02
CA SER A 341 10.39 5.99 -0.99
C SER A 341 10.19 7.50 -0.81
N ASP A 342 10.37 7.99 0.41
CA ASP A 342 10.22 9.41 0.77
C ASP A 342 11.53 10.22 0.57
N LEU A 343 12.68 9.57 0.32
CA LEU A 343 13.97 10.23 0.09
C LEU A 343 14.16 10.56 -1.41
N THR A 344 13.55 11.61 -1.88
CA THR A 344 13.50 11.98 -3.31
C THR A 344 14.83 12.33 -3.98
N ARG A 345 15.91 12.61 -3.23
CA ARG A 345 17.21 13.09 -3.78
C ARG A 345 18.38 12.12 -3.70
N SER A 346 18.29 11.04 -2.94
CA SER A 346 19.41 10.10 -2.73
C SER A 346 19.06 8.63 -2.93
N GLY A 347 18.00 8.34 -3.69
CA GLY A 347 17.41 6.99 -3.79
C GLY A 347 18.39 5.86 -4.10
N ALA A 348 19.42 6.10 -4.93
CA ALA A 348 20.41 5.06 -5.23
C ALA A 348 21.32 4.74 -4.04
N VAL A 349 21.82 5.76 -3.33
CA VAL A 349 22.70 5.59 -2.16
C VAL A 349 21.91 4.99 -1.00
N ALA A 350 20.71 5.50 -0.77
CA ALA A 350 19.81 4.95 0.25
C ALA A 350 19.47 3.49 -0.05
N GLY A 351 19.17 3.11 -1.29
CA GLY A 351 18.93 1.73 -1.69
C GLY A 351 20.12 0.80 -1.39
N ILE A 352 21.37 1.24 -1.61
CA ILE A 352 22.56 0.48 -1.28
C ILE A 352 22.72 0.31 0.23
N LEU A 353 22.54 1.39 1.01
CA LEU A 353 22.61 1.33 2.47
C LEU A 353 21.58 0.38 3.06
N LEU A 354 20.38 0.36 2.48
CA LEU A 354 19.31 -0.53 2.90
C LEU A 354 19.63 -2.00 2.65
N GLN A 355 20.20 -2.31 1.49
CA GLN A 355 20.65 -3.67 1.20
C GLN A 355 21.72 -4.13 2.19
N LEU A 356 22.62 -3.23 2.63
CA LEU A 356 23.60 -3.54 3.67
C LEU A 356 22.94 -3.84 5.03
N VAL A 357 21.88 -3.12 5.40
CA VAL A 357 21.13 -3.39 6.64
C VAL A 357 20.44 -4.76 6.60
N LEU A 358 19.92 -5.17 5.44
CA LEU A 358 19.29 -6.48 5.27
C LEU A 358 20.25 -7.67 5.37
N ILE A 359 21.57 -7.44 5.23
CA ILE A 359 22.57 -8.48 5.43
C ILE A 359 22.53 -9.01 6.88
N TRP A 360 22.26 -8.15 7.86
CA TRP A 360 22.24 -8.58 9.26
C TRP A 360 21.18 -9.65 9.56
N PRO A 361 19.87 -9.44 9.33
CA PRO A 361 18.89 -10.50 9.53
C PRO A 361 19.14 -11.73 8.65
N PHE A 362 19.68 -11.56 7.44
CA PHE A 362 20.09 -12.69 6.60
C PHE A 362 21.18 -13.55 7.26
N LEU A 363 22.21 -12.94 7.86
CA LEU A 363 23.27 -13.66 8.54
C LEU A 363 22.75 -14.39 9.77
N GLN A 364 21.87 -13.78 10.57
CA GLN A 364 21.25 -14.42 11.73
C GLN A 364 20.41 -15.65 11.32
N MET A 365 19.62 -15.50 10.26
CA MET A 365 18.83 -16.61 9.72
C MET A 365 19.71 -17.72 9.13
N THR A 366 20.84 -17.37 8.52
CA THR A 366 21.83 -18.34 8.02
C THR A 366 22.44 -19.11 9.18
N SER A 367 22.85 -18.44 10.26
CA SER A 367 23.38 -19.07 11.48
C SER A 367 22.37 -20.04 12.10
N ALA A 368 21.12 -19.62 12.25
CA ALA A 368 20.06 -20.48 12.76
C ALA A 368 19.86 -21.73 11.89
N LEU A 369 19.82 -21.55 10.57
CA LEU A 369 19.65 -22.67 9.62
C LEU A 369 20.84 -23.63 9.66
N THR A 370 22.09 -23.13 9.73
CA THR A 370 23.30 -23.91 9.90
C THR A 370 23.25 -24.76 11.15
N SER A 371 22.91 -24.15 12.29
CA SER A 371 22.80 -24.85 13.57
C SER A 371 21.79 -25.99 13.53
N ILE A 372 20.66 -25.78 12.88
CA ILE A 372 19.62 -26.80 12.69
C ILE A 372 20.07 -27.90 11.75
N MET A 373 20.77 -27.54 10.66
CA MET A 373 21.26 -28.52 9.68
C MET A 373 22.39 -29.42 10.26
N SER A 374 23.26 -28.84 11.09
CA SER A 374 24.40 -29.57 11.68
C SER A 374 24.00 -30.50 12.83
N ASN A 375 23.04 -30.09 13.64
CA ASN A 375 22.65 -30.83 14.87
C ASN A 375 21.41 -31.75 14.68
N GLY A 376 20.82 -31.73 13.48
CA GLY A 376 19.56 -32.40 13.23
C GLY A 376 18.35 -31.56 13.68
N MET A 377 17.18 -31.87 13.15
CA MET A 377 15.96 -31.16 13.48
C MET A 377 15.20 -31.88 14.61
N SER A 378 15.35 -31.39 15.82
CA SER A 378 14.38 -31.63 16.88
C SER A 378 13.81 -30.35 17.38
N PHE A 379 12.55 -30.36 17.83
CA PHE A 379 11.87 -29.20 18.38
C PHE A 379 12.62 -28.63 19.60
N GLU A 380 13.23 -29.48 20.41
CA GLU A 380 14.01 -29.04 21.58
C GLU A 380 15.29 -28.32 21.19
N LEU A 381 15.98 -28.75 20.11
CA LEU A 381 17.16 -28.06 19.59
C LEU A 381 16.81 -26.73 18.91
N ALA A 382 15.67 -26.64 18.23
CA ALA A 382 15.21 -25.40 17.61
C ALA A 382 14.91 -24.31 18.64
N LEU A 383 14.53 -24.64 19.87
CA LEU A 383 14.32 -23.72 20.99
C LEU A 383 15.60 -23.25 21.68
N GLY A 384 16.77 -23.82 21.35
CA GLY A 384 18.07 -23.45 21.88
C GLY A 384 18.71 -22.23 21.19
N GLU A 385 20.00 -22.38 20.80
CA GLU A 385 20.76 -21.32 20.10
C GLU A 385 20.07 -20.81 18.81
N PRO A 386 19.50 -21.67 17.93
CA PRO A 386 18.81 -21.20 16.72
C PRO A 386 17.64 -20.26 17.02
N PHE A 387 16.92 -20.48 18.11
CA PHE A 387 15.84 -19.60 18.52
C PHE A 387 16.33 -18.21 18.89
N ALA A 388 17.50 -18.10 19.54
CA ALA A 388 18.09 -16.81 19.88
C ALA A 388 18.43 -16.01 18.61
N ASP A 389 19.03 -16.62 17.60
CA ASP A 389 19.36 -15.99 16.32
C ASP A 389 18.10 -15.53 15.59
N ILE A 390 17.06 -16.36 15.53
CA ILE A 390 15.76 -16.00 14.96
C ILE A 390 15.13 -14.83 15.72
N ALA A 391 15.17 -14.86 17.06
CA ALA A 391 14.60 -13.79 17.88
C ALA A 391 15.35 -12.46 17.70
N ILE A 392 16.67 -12.48 17.53
CA ILE A 392 17.48 -11.30 17.23
C ILE A 392 17.13 -10.75 15.85
N ALA A 393 16.98 -11.60 14.83
CA ALA A 393 16.58 -11.17 13.50
C ALA A 393 15.20 -10.48 13.55
N TRP A 394 14.21 -11.10 14.22
CA TRP A 394 12.88 -10.51 14.40
C TRP A 394 12.87 -9.21 15.18
N LEU A 395 13.71 -9.09 16.21
CA LEU A 395 13.86 -7.82 16.94
C LEU A 395 14.33 -6.69 15.99
N THR A 396 15.29 -7.00 15.12
CA THR A 396 15.75 -6.05 14.10
C THR A 396 14.63 -5.61 13.17
N VAL A 397 13.79 -6.55 12.74
CA VAL A 397 12.63 -6.25 11.86
C VAL A 397 11.61 -5.36 12.56
N VAL A 398 11.29 -5.66 13.82
CA VAL A 398 10.37 -4.82 14.62
C VAL A 398 10.91 -3.39 14.77
N LEU A 399 12.23 -3.24 15.01
CA LEU A 399 12.87 -1.92 15.09
C LEU A 399 12.80 -1.18 13.74
N LEU A 400 13.06 -1.86 12.63
CA LEU A 400 12.94 -1.26 11.30
C LEU A 400 11.52 -0.79 11.00
N TRP A 401 10.51 -1.57 11.37
CA TRP A 401 9.11 -1.16 11.20
C TRP A 401 8.73 -0.02 12.14
N ALA A 402 9.20 -0.04 13.38
CA ALA A 402 8.99 1.07 14.29
C ALA A 402 9.60 2.37 13.73
N MET A 403 10.80 2.29 13.17
CA MET A 403 11.44 3.44 12.51
C MET A 403 10.65 3.91 11.28
N ALA A 404 10.18 2.99 10.42
CA ALA A 404 9.41 3.32 9.23
C ALA A 404 8.05 3.97 9.55
N VAL A 405 7.47 3.67 10.72
CA VAL A 405 6.21 4.25 11.18
C VAL A 405 6.41 5.59 11.90
N ILE A 406 7.53 5.72 12.64
CA ILE A 406 7.82 6.92 13.48
C ILE A 406 8.42 8.04 12.65
N ILE A 407 9.21 7.73 11.61
CA ILE A 407 9.80 8.78 10.75
C ILE A 407 8.65 9.53 10.07
N PRO A 408 8.45 10.81 10.36
CA PRO A 408 7.39 11.58 9.73
C PRO A 408 7.69 11.71 8.24
N GLU A 409 6.70 11.48 7.44
CA GLU A 409 6.72 11.81 6.02
C GLU A 409 6.70 13.35 5.91
N ASP A 410 7.82 13.94 5.48
CA ASP A 410 7.92 15.38 5.20
C ASP A 410 7.14 15.80 3.94
#